data_8e90192317eeb4237691fbaafd2c0162
#
_entry.id   8e90192317eeb4237691fbaafd2c0162
#
_cell.length_a   1.000
_cell.length_b   1.000
_cell.length_c   1.000
_cell.angle_alpha   90.00
_cell.angle_beta   90.00
_cell.angle_gamma   90.00
#
_symmetry.space_group_name_H-M   'P 1'
#
loop_
_entity.id
_entity.type
_entity.pdbx_description
1 polymer ?
#
loop_
_entity_poly.entity_id
_entity_poly.type
_entity_poly.pdbx_seq_one_letter_code
_entity_poly.pdbx_strand_id
1 'polypeptide(L)'
;AGRLQLDTYPIQYEVITAAQMIDLCSTVGMPVHYAHWSFGKQLLGQEHSYKKGMSGLAYEIVINTSPALVYLMETNTLPLQVLVMAHAAYGHNAFFKSNYLFRQFTQADGILDYLTFARNFILDCEQRHGWREVERILDCCHALAPYGIDRYKKPTRLSASRERERLAERLRFAQFHYNPDVAYLYEGA
;
A
#
# COMPACT_ATOMS: atom_id res chain seq x y z
N ALA A 1 16.00 -9.17 -20.45
CA ALA A 1 14.89 -10.06 -20.16
C ALA A 1 14.94 -11.29 -21.08
N GLY A 2 14.91 -11.15 -22.41
CA GLY A 2 14.85 -12.28 -23.35
C GLY A 2 15.93 -13.34 -23.17
N ARG A 3 17.21 -12.96 -22.99
CA ARG A 3 18.32 -13.91 -22.77
C ARG A 3 18.21 -14.69 -21.44
N LEU A 4 17.56 -14.10 -20.42
CA LEU A 4 17.40 -14.71 -19.11
C LEU A 4 16.02 -15.36 -18.94
N GLN A 5 15.20 -15.37 -19.99
CA GLN A 5 13.83 -15.89 -19.97
C GLN A 5 12.98 -15.27 -18.83
N LEU A 6 13.22 -14.01 -18.49
CA LEU A 6 12.46 -13.28 -17.47
C LEU A 6 11.27 -12.58 -18.10
N ASP A 7 10.11 -12.76 -17.48
CA ASP A 7 8.89 -12.04 -17.82
C ASP A 7 8.80 -10.78 -16.92
N THR A 8 8.72 -9.60 -17.55
CA THR A 8 8.72 -8.30 -16.87
C THR A 8 7.64 -7.39 -17.43
N TYR A 9 7.10 -6.49 -16.61
CA TYR A 9 6.31 -5.37 -17.12
C TYR A 9 7.20 -4.39 -17.89
N PRO A 10 6.63 -3.56 -18.78
CA PRO A 10 7.32 -2.35 -19.23
C PRO A 10 7.81 -1.57 -18.01
N ILE A 11 8.91 -0.84 -18.13
CA ILE A 11 9.51 -0.15 -17.00
C ILE A 11 9.72 1.33 -17.32
N GLN A 12 9.43 2.17 -16.33
CA GLN A 12 9.67 3.61 -16.38
C GLN A 12 10.64 3.97 -15.26
N TYR A 13 11.76 4.61 -15.62
CA TYR A 13 12.75 5.09 -14.67
C TYR A 13 12.60 6.59 -14.47
N GLU A 14 12.66 7.02 -13.22
CA GLU A 14 12.69 8.42 -12.82
C GLU A 14 13.84 8.66 -11.84
N VAL A 15 14.64 9.70 -12.09
CA VAL A 15 15.70 10.09 -11.17
C VAL A 15 15.15 11.14 -10.23
N ILE A 16 15.26 10.91 -8.94
CA ILE A 16 14.70 11.76 -7.89
C ILE A 16 15.77 12.22 -6.89
N THR A 17 15.49 13.34 -6.24
CA THR A 17 16.33 13.93 -5.19
C THR A 17 16.23 13.14 -3.89
N ALA A 18 17.19 13.38 -2.98
CA ALA A 18 17.15 12.81 -1.63
C ALA A 18 15.85 13.20 -0.87
N ALA A 19 15.37 14.44 -1.04
CA ALA A 19 14.13 14.90 -0.40
C ALA A 19 12.90 14.14 -0.92
N GLN A 20 12.81 13.95 -2.23
CA GLN A 20 11.74 13.16 -2.84
C GLN A 20 11.80 11.67 -2.44
N MET A 21 12.99 11.11 -2.29
CA MET A 21 13.17 9.74 -1.81
C MET A 21 12.66 9.58 -0.37
N ILE A 22 12.98 10.54 0.51
CA ILE A 22 12.50 10.56 1.89
C ILE A 22 10.95 10.67 1.93
N ASP A 23 10.39 11.52 1.09
CA ASP A 23 8.93 11.69 1.00
C ASP A 23 8.24 10.38 0.57
N LEU A 24 8.72 9.74 -0.49
CA LEU A 24 8.21 8.43 -0.93
C LEU A 24 8.34 7.34 0.15
N CYS A 25 9.45 7.31 0.87
CA CYS A 25 9.63 6.39 1.99
C CYS A 25 8.62 6.67 3.11
N SER A 26 8.30 7.93 3.38
CA SER A 26 7.35 8.32 4.43
C SER A 26 5.93 7.84 4.17
N THR A 27 5.56 7.66 2.91
CA THR A 27 4.27 7.15 2.45
C THR A 27 4.30 5.65 2.10
N VAL A 28 5.32 4.92 2.57
CA VAL A 28 5.51 3.48 2.29
C VAL A 28 5.59 3.21 0.77
N GLY A 29 6.15 4.15 0.02
CA GLY A 29 6.28 4.06 -1.43
C GLY A 29 4.98 4.27 -2.21
N MET A 30 3.91 4.75 -1.60
CA MET A 30 2.67 5.05 -2.32
C MET A 30 2.81 6.35 -3.12
N PRO A 31 2.75 6.32 -4.46
CA PRO A 31 2.87 7.53 -5.28
C PRO A 31 1.61 8.42 -5.20
N VAL A 32 0.48 7.84 -4.81
CA VAL A 32 -0.77 8.53 -4.52
C VAL A 32 -1.29 8.04 -3.18
N HIS A 33 -1.56 8.95 -2.26
CA HIS A 33 -2.04 8.61 -0.92
C HIS A 33 -3.06 9.63 -0.41
N TYR A 34 -3.82 9.23 0.61
CA TYR A 34 -4.69 10.12 1.40
C TYR A 34 -3.87 10.91 2.42
N ALA A 35 -4.44 11.99 2.96
CA ALA A 35 -3.82 12.76 4.02
C ALA A 35 -3.97 12.04 5.36
N HIS A 36 -2.86 11.90 6.11
CA HIS A 36 -2.87 11.39 7.46
C HIS A 36 -1.62 11.88 8.21
N TRP A 37 -1.78 12.29 9.47
CA TRP A 37 -0.70 12.86 10.28
C TRP A 37 0.51 11.92 10.44
N SER A 38 0.30 10.60 10.41
CA SER A 38 1.36 9.61 10.56
C SER A 38 2.41 9.70 9.46
N PHE A 39 2.02 10.06 8.24
CA PHE A 39 2.97 10.25 7.13
C PHE A 39 3.88 11.44 7.38
N GLY A 40 3.34 12.57 7.87
CA GLY A 40 4.14 13.73 8.25
C GLY A 40 5.09 13.43 9.42
N LYS A 41 4.65 12.68 10.42
CA LYS A 41 5.50 12.23 11.53
C LYS A 41 6.64 11.33 11.01
N GLN A 42 6.34 10.42 10.10
CA GLN A 42 7.32 9.53 9.50
C GLN A 42 8.33 10.30 8.65
N LEU A 43 7.88 11.29 7.86
CA LEU A 43 8.72 12.19 7.09
C LEU A 43 9.75 12.90 7.98
N LEU A 44 9.29 13.57 9.05
CA LEU A 44 10.16 14.26 9.98
C LEU A 44 11.16 13.34 10.67
N GLY A 45 10.73 12.13 11.04
CA GLY A 45 11.60 11.12 11.63
C GLY A 45 12.70 10.64 10.66
N GLN A 46 12.36 10.41 9.42
CA GLN A 46 13.32 10.00 8.39
C GLN A 46 14.30 11.12 8.04
N GLU A 47 13.82 12.35 7.85
CA GLU A 47 14.69 13.52 7.64
C GLU A 47 15.68 13.71 8.78
N HIS A 48 15.20 13.60 10.02
CA HIS A 48 16.06 13.74 11.20
C HIS A 48 17.16 12.66 11.23
N SER A 49 16.77 11.40 11.01
CA SER A 49 17.70 10.28 10.98
C SER A 49 18.73 10.42 9.86
N TYR A 50 18.29 10.84 8.68
CA TYR A 50 19.17 11.08 7.53
C TYR A 50 20.15 12.24 7.80
N LYS A 51 19.65 13.41 8.27
CA LYS A 51 20.49 14.58 8.59
C LYS A 51 21.55 14.29 9.66
N LYS A 52 21.25 13.36 10.59
CA LYS A 52 22.20 12.90 11.62
C LYS A 52 23.14 11.79 11.16
N GLY A 53 23.01 11.31 9.93
CA GLY A 53 23.79 10.17 9.43
C GLY A 53 23.47 8.85 10.14
N MET A 54 22.33 8.76 10.82
CA MET A 54 21.89 7.54 11.52
C MET A 54 21.27 6.51 10.58
N SER A 55 20.77 6.94 9.42
CA SER A 55 20.27 6.07 8.37
C SER A 55 20.68 6.57 7.00
N GLY A 56 20.98 5.65 6.09
CA GLY A 56 21.12 5.94 4.65
C GLY A 56 19.74 6.02 3.98
N LEU A 57 19.73 6.47 2.73
CA LEU A 57 18.56 6.42 1.88
C LEU A 57 18.61 5.17 0.98
N ALA A 58 17.44 4.74 0.53
CA ALA A 58 17.34 3.71 -0.49
C ALA A 58 18.00 4.21 -1.79
N TYR A 59 18.65 3.32 -2.50
CA TYR A 59 19.24 3.64 -3.82
C TYR A 59 18.17 3.67 -4.91
N GLU A 60 17.07 2.94 -4.68
CA GLU A 60 15.92 2.82 -5.56
C GLU A 60 14.65 2.49 -4.78
N ILE A 61 13.50 2.87 -5.34
CA ILE A 61 12.18 2.37 -4.95
C ILE A 61 11.50 1.84 -6.20
N VAL A 62 10.96 0.64 -6.12
CA VAL A 62 10.24 0.00 -7.24
C VAL A 62 8.78 -0.20 -6.87
N ILE A 63 7.91 0.41 -7.65
CA ILE A 63 6.46 0.29 -7.47
C ILE A 63 5.91 -0.79 -8.41
N ASN A 64 5.13 -1.71 -7.86
CA ASN A 64 4.49 -2.78 -8.63
C ASN A 64 3.30 -2.24 -9.42
N THR A 65 3.60 -1.59 -10.53
CA THR A 65 2.66 -1.02 -11.49
C THR A 65 2.91 -1.58 -12.89
N SER A 66 2.06 -1.28 -13.85
CA SER A 66 2.29 -1.58 -15.27
C SER A 66 2.03 -0.31 -16.10
N PRO A 67 3.07 0.38 -16.58
CA PRO A 67 4.51 0.08 -16.45
C PRO A 67 5.01 0.13 -15.00
N ALA A 68 6.02 -0.69 -14.66
CA ALA A 68 6.66 -0.65 -13.35
C ALA A 68 7.40 0.68 -13.17
N LEU A 69 7.07 1.43 -12.12
CA LEU A 69 7.71 2.70 -11.81
C LEU A 69 8.95 2.46 -10.94
N VAL A 70 10.07 3.03 -11.34
CA VAL A 70 11.34 2.90 -10.63
C VAL A 70 11.90 4.28 -10.37
N TYR A 71 11.97 4.64 -9.10
CA TYR A 71 12.60 5.86 -8.65
C TYR A 71 14.05 5.59 -8.27
N LEU A 72 14.98 6.31 -8.89
CA LEU A 72 16.43 6.16 -8.70
C LEU A 72 16.98 7.39 -7.99
N MET A 73 17.86 7.17 -7.01
CA MET A 73 18.52 8.28 -6.31
C MET A 73 19.50 9.01 -7.22
N GLU A 74 19.40 10.34 -7.30
CA GLU A 74 20.31 11.17 -8.11
C GLU A 74 21.78 11.10 -7.68
N THR A 75 22.04 10.82 -6.40
CA THR A 75 23.39 10.74 -5.84
C THR A 75 24.08 9.40 -6.08
N ASN A 76 23.42 8.43 -6.69
CA ASN A 76 24.05 7.18 -7.07
C ASN A 76 25.18 7.43 -8.07
N THR A 77 26.34 6.82 -7.82
CA THR A 77 27.41 6.83 -8.82
C THR A 77 26.98 6.08 -10.09
N LEU A 78 27.56 6.41 -11.23
CA LEU A 78 27.15 5.77 -12.49
C LEU A 78 27.22 4.22 -12.46
N PRO A 79 28.25 3.57 -11.91
CA PRO A 79 28.25 2.10 -11.78
C PRO A 79 27.12 1.59 -10.88
N LEU A 80 26.84 2.29 -9.78
CA LEU A 80 25.75 1.94 -8.89
C LEU A 80 24.40 2.13 -9.57
N GLN A 81 24.22 3.21 -10.33
CA GLN A 81 23.00 3.47 -11.09
C GLN A 81 22.69 2.33 -12.06
N VAL A 82 23.68 1.84 -12.80
CA VAL A 82 23.51 0.69 -13.70
C VAL A 82 23.14 -0.58 -12.93
N LEU A 83 23.77 -0.81 -11.76
CA LEU A 83 23.46 -1.96 -10.92
C LEU A 83 22.02 -1.92 -10.40
N VAL A 84 21.58 -0.79 -9.85
CA VAL A 84 20.20 -0.66 -9.30
C VAL A 84 19.15 -0.69 -10.40
N MET A 85 19.42 -0.14 -11.58
CA MET A 85 18.55 -0.29 -12.74
C MET A 85 18.37 -1.76 -13.14
N ALA A 86 19.46 -2.53 -13.17
CA ALA A 86 19.40 -3.96 -13.45
C ALA A 86 18.67 -4.73 -12.34
N HIS A 87 18.89 -4.37 -11.07
CA HIS A 87 18.21 -4.95 -9.91
C HIS A 87 16.69 -4.68 -9.97
N ALA A 88 16.29 -3.46 -10.26
CA ALA A 88 14.89 -3.10 -10.45
C ALA A 88 14.22 -3.86 -11.60
N ALA A 89 14.89 -3.90 -12.78
CA ALA A 89 14.33 -4.49 -13.99
C ALA A 89 14.24 -6.02 -13.94
N TYR A 90 15.31 -6.67 -13.50
CA TYR A 90 15.46 -8.14 -13.57
C TYR A 90 15.24 -8.82 -12.21
N GLY A 91 15.32 -8.07 -11.12
CA GLY A 91 14.97 -8.53 -9.78
C GLY A 91 13.50 -8.24 -9.46
N HIS A 92 13.23 -7.01 -9.00
CA HIS A 92 11.91 -6.63 -8.49
C HIS A 92 10.80 -6.77 -9.52
N ASN A 93 10.96 -6.21 -10.72
CA ASN A 93 9.93 -6.24 -11.75
C ASN A 93 9.61 -7.68 -12.21
N ALA A 94 10.62 -8.50 -12.46
CA ALA A 94 10.42 -9.92 -12.81
C ALA A 94 9.73 -10.69 -11.68
N PHE A 95 10.11 -10.41 -10.42
CA PHE A 95 9.48 -11.02 -9.25
C PHE A 95 8.00 -10.62 -9.15
N PHE A 96 7.67 -9.34 -9.29
CA PHE A 96 6.29 -8.87 -9.24
C PHE A 96 5.41 -9.53 -10.29
N LYS A 97 5.92 -9.66 -11.51
CA LYS A 97 5.16 -10.23 -12.62
C LYS A 97 5.07 -11.75 -12.59
N SER A 98 6.12 -12.45 -12.15
CA SER A 98 6.24 -13.91 -12.26
C SER A 98 5.86 -14.65 -10.98
N ASN A 99 5.98 -14.02 -9.80
CA ASN A 99 5.65 -14.68 -8.54
C ASN A 99 4.13 -14.83 -8.38
N TYR A 100 3.66 -16.08 -8.22
CA TYR A 100 2.24 -16.40 -8.16
C TYR A 100 1.52 -15.75 -6.95
N LEU A 101 2.22 -15.59 -5.82
CA LEU A 101 1.66 -14.95 -4.63
C LEU A 101 1.43 -13.45 -4.86
N PHE A 102 2.39 -12.76 -5.51
CA PHE A 102 2.21 -11.38 -5.89
C PHE A 102 1.02 -11.20 -6.84
N ARG A 103 0.92 -12.02 -7.87
CA ARG A 103 -0.19 -11.98 -8.84
C ARG A 103 -1.55 -12.29 -8.20
N GLN A 104 -1.57 -13.11 -7.16
CA GLN A 104 -2.80 -13.44 -6.45
C GLN A 104 -3.32 -12.26 -5.60
N PHE A 105 -2.43 -11.44 -5.05
CA PHE A 105 -2.79 -10.41 -4.07
C PHE A 105 -2.58 -8.97 -4.57
N THR A 106 -1.96 -8.78 -5.72
CA THR A 106 -1.71 -7.46 -6.31
C THR A 106 -2.20 -7.40 -7.75
N GLN A 107 -2.55 -6.19 -8.19
CA GLN A 107 -2.98 -5.92 -9.56
C GLN A 107 -2.22 -4.69 -10.05
N ALA A 108 -1.13 -4.93 -10.78
CA ALA A 108 -0.21 -3.89 -11.23
C ALA A 108 -0.88 -2.86 -12.15
N ASP A 109 -1.79 -3.30 -13.00
CA ASP A 109 -2.48 -2.44 -13.98
C ASP A 109 -3.52 -1.51 -13.34
N GLY A 110 -4.04 -1.84 -12.15
CA GLY A 110 -5.13 -1.11 -11.51
C GLY A 110 -4.75 -0.38 -10.23
N ILE A 111 -3.51 -0.52 -9.74
CA ILE A 111 -3.16 -0.02 -8.40
C ILE A 111 -3.20 1.52 -8.31
N LEU A 112 -2.77 2.23 -9.35
CA LEU A 112 -2.78 3.70 -9.35
C LEU A 112 -4.20 4.26 -9.37
N ASP A 113 -5.07 3.66 -10.16
CA ASP A 113 -6.49 4.02 -10.22
C ASP A 113 -7.17 3.74 -8.88
N TYR A 114 -6.85 2.60 -8.26
CA TYR A 114 -7.34 2.25 -6.93
C TYR A 114 -6.87 3.24 -5.85
N LEU A 115 -5.60 3.62 -5.85
CA LEU A 115 -5.07 4.60 -4.89
C LEU A 115 -5.72 5.98 -5.09
N THR A 116 -5.94 6.38 -6.34
CA THR A 116 -6.64 7.62 -6.69
C THR A 116 -8.09 7.58 -6.22
N PHE A 117 -8.78 6.48 -6.47
CA PHE A 117 -10.14 6.26 -5.97
C PHE A 117 -10.19 6.32 -4.45
N ALA A 118 -9.30 5.60 -3.76
CA ALA A 118 -9.26 5.57 -2.30
C ALA A 118 -9.02 6.97 -1.70
N ARG A 119 -8.10 7.75 -2.27
CA ARG A 119 -7.87 9.14 -1.85
C ARG A 119 -9.12 9.99 -2.01
N ASN A 120 -9.77 9.93 -3.17
CA ASN A 120 -10.96 10.71 -3.45
C ASN A 120 -12.14 10.29 -2.56
N PHE A 121 -12.29 8.98 -2.30
CA PHE A 121 -13.29 8.46 -1.38
C PHE A 121 -13.11 9.02 0.05
N ILE A 122 -11.87 9.07 0.54
CA ILE A 122 -11.59 9.64 1.86
C ILE A 122 -11.91 11.14 1.89
N LEU A 123 -11.53 11.90 0.85
CA LEU A 123 -11.89 13.32 0.73
C LEU A 123 -13.41 13.53 0.73
N ASP A 124 -14.16 12.70 0.03
CA ASP A 124 -15.63 12.74 0.06
C ASP A 124 -16.19 12.44 1.45
N CYS A 125 -15.60 11.49 2.16
CA CYS A 125 -15.98 11.20 3.54
C CYS A 125 -15.70 12.40 4.47
N GLU A 126 -14.55 13.06 4.33
CA GLU A 126 -14.21 14.25 5.09
C GLU A 126 -15.19 15.39 4.85
N GLN A 127 -15.65 15.58 3.60
CA GLN A 127 -16.66 16.59 3.28
C GLN A 127 -18.02 16.27 3.91
N ARG A 128 -18.40 15.00 3.99
CA ARG A 128 -19.73 14.56 4.51
C ARG A 128 -19.77 14.46 6.03
N HIS A 129 -18.71 13.98 6.66
CA HIS A 129 -18.69 13.60 8.06
C HIS A 129 -17.77 14.49 8.91
N GLY A 130 -17.00 15.35 8.26
CA GLY A 130 -15.96 16.16 8.89
C GLY A 130 -14.65 15.42 9.06
N TRP A 131 -13.54 16.14 8.89
CA TRP A 131 -12.19 15.56 8.89
C TRP A 131 -11.83 14.83 10.18
N ARG A 132 -12.30 15.31 11.35
CA ARG A 132 -11.99 14.69 12.65
C ARG A 132 -12.52 13.28 12.81
N GLU A 133 -13.76 13.02 12.35
CA GLU A 133 -14.34 11.69 12.45
C GLU A 133 -13.67 10.72 11.48
N VAL A 134 -13.33 11.18 10.28
CA VAL A 134 -12.61 10.37 9.30
C VAL A 134 -11.20 10.05 9.80
N GLU A 135 -10.47 11.04 10.34
CA GLU A 135 -9.13 10.84 10.91
C GLU A 135 -9.15 9.84 12.07
N ARG A 136 -10.16 9.92 12.97
CA ARG A 136 -10.34 8.95 14.06
C ARG A 136 -10.47 7.52 13.55
N ILE A 137 -11.19 7.31 12.45
CA ILE A 137 -11.32 5.98 11.83
C ILE A 137 -10.00 5.55 11.18
N LEU A 138 -9.33 6.46 10.48
CA LEU A 138 -8.02 6.20 9.89
C LEU A 138 -6.97 5.85 10.95
N ASP A 139 -6.97 6.54 12.10
CA ASP A 139 -6.12 6.21 13.25
C ASP A 139 -6.33 4.76 13.71
N CYS A 140 -7.59 4.34 13.83
CA CYS A 140 -7.92 2.95 14.18
C CYS A 140 -7.42 1.96 13.11
N CYS A 141 -7.58 2.29 11.83
CA CYS A 141 -7.09 1.47 10.73
C CYS A 141 -5.56 1.36 10.75
N HIS A 142 -4.85 2.47 10.95
CA HIS A 142 -3.39 2.49 11.05
C HIS A 142 -2.88 1.69 12.25
N ALA A 143 -3.55 1.81 13.42
CA ALA A 143 -3.21 1.05 14.61
C ALA A 143 -3.40 -0.47 14.43
N LEU A 144 -4.42 -0.87 13.66
CA LEU A 144 -4.72 -2.28 13.40
C LEU A 144 -3.93 -2.87 12.21
N ALA A 145 -3.36 -2.04 11.35
CA ALA A 145 -2.67 -2.49 10.14
C ALA A 145 -1.57 -3.55 10.41
N PRO A 146 -0.72 -3.44 11.45
CA PRO A 146 0.27 -4.47 11.78
C PRO A 146 -0.34 -5.81 12.21
N TYR A 147 -1.57 -5.80 12.69
CA TYR A 147 -2.31 -6.97 13.17
C TYR A 147 -3.35 -7.47 12.16
N GLY A 148 -3.35 -6.90 10.97
CA GLY A 148 -4.27 -7.25 9.90
C GLY A 148 -4.07 -8.68 9.39
N ILE A 149 -4.95 -9.10 8.48
CA ILE A 149 -4.89 -10.43 7.88
C ILE A 149 -3.57 -10.58 7.11
N ASP A 150 -2.81 -11.61 7.44
CA ASP A 150 -1.62 -12.00 6.70
C ASP A 150 -1.96 -12.13 5.20
N ARG A 151 -1.23 -11.42 4.37
CA ARG A 151 -1.43 -11.40 2.91
C ARG A 151 -1.44 -12.81 2.32
N TYR A 152 -0.59 -13.69 2.83
CA TYR A 152 -0.45 -15.07 2.36
C TYR A 152 -1.54 -16.01 2.87
N LYS A 153 -2.27 -15.60 3.90
CA LYS A 153 -3.39 -16.36 4.49
C LYS A 153 -4.76 -15.78 4.13
N LYS A 154 -4.78 -14.78 3.25
CA LYS A 154 -6.04 -14.16 2.83
C LYS A 154 -6.94 -15.22 2.17
N PRO A 155 -8.16 -15.44 2.69
CA PRO A 155 -9.09 -16.37 2.08
C PRO A 155 -9.44 -15.91 0.66
N THR A 156 -9.70 -16.85 -0.20
CA THR A 156 -10.17 -16.58 -1.56
C THR A 156 -11.41 -15.68 -1.51
N ARG A 157 -11.47 -14.65 -2.35
CA ARG A 157 -12.64 -13.78 -2.46
C ARG A 157 -13.87 -14.63 -2.78
N LEU A 158 -14.87 -14.52 -1.96
CA LEU A 158 -16.17 -15.15 -2.23
C LEU A 158 -16.89 -14.35 -3.33
N SER A 159 -17.75 -15.02 -4.09
CA SER A 159 -18.67 -14.31 -4.98
C SER A 159 -19.61 -13.43 -4.15
N ALA A 160 -20.14 -12.36 -4.74
CA ALA A 160 -21.06 -11.44 -4.05
C ALA A 160 -22.31 -12.13 -3.48
N SER A 161 -22.79 -13.23 -4.10
CA SER A 161 -23.88 -14.04 -3.58
C SER A 161 -23.47 -14.82 -2.33
N ARG A 162 -22.32 -15.49 -2.37
CA ARG A 162 -21.79 -16.21 -1.20
C ARG A 162 -21.43 -15.30 -0.02
N GLU A 163 -21.00 -14.09 -0.32
CA GLU A 163 -20.70 -13.12 0.73
C GLU A 163 -21.96 -12.63 1.42
N ARG A 164 -23.04 -12.41 0.68
CA ARG A 164 -24.38 -12.11 1.24
C ARG A 164 -24.97 -13.28 2.05
N GLU A 165 -24.85 -14.50 1.57
CA GLU A 165 -25.25 -15.71 2.32
C GLU A 165 -24.52 -15.83 3.65
N ARG A 166 -23.19 -15.66 3.61
CA ARG A 166 -22.33 -15.69 4.80
C ARG A 166 -22.68 -14.58 5.80
N LEU A 167 -22.98 -13.39 5.29
CA LEU A 167 -23.44 -12.28 6.13
C LEU A 167 -24.81 -12.60 6.76
N ALA A 168 -25.74 -13.12 5.98
CA ALA A 168 -27.06 -13.53 6.49
C ALA A 168 -26.96 -14.66 7.54
N GLU A 169 -26.07 -15.63 7.34
CA GLU A 169 -25.81 -16.67 8.34
C GLU A 169 -25.23 -16.10 9.64
N ARG A 170 -24.27 -15.17 9.55
CA ARG A 170 -23.70 -14.48 10.71
C ARG A 170 -24.75 -13.68 11.47
N LEU A 171 -25.61 -12.97 10.77
CA LEU A 171 -26.70 -12.22 11.37
C LEU A 171 -27.71 -13.16 12.06
N ARG A 172 -28.09 -14.28 11.42
CA ARG A 172 -28.91 -15.30 12.06
C ARG A 172 -28.27 -15.89 13.31
N PHE A 173 -26.98 -16.25 13.21
CA PHE A 173 -26.22 -16.77 14.34
C PHE A 173 -26.16 -15.75 15.48
N ALA A 174 -25.89 -14.47 15.19
CA ALA A 174 -25.88 -13.39 16.16
C ALA A 174 -27.29 -13.22 16.82
N GLN A 175 -28.37 -13.32 16.06
CA GLN A 175 -29.72 -13.26 16.59
C GLN A 175 -30.07 -14.41 17.55
N PHE A 176 -29.53 -15.63 17.30
CA PHE A 176 -29.74 -16.79 18.15
C PHE A 176 -28.86 -16.84 19.40
N HIS A 177 -27.67 -16.23 19.32
CA HIS A 177 -26.66 -16.23 20.38
C HIS A 177 -26.48 -14.82 20.99
N TYR A 178 -27.54 -14.04 20.91
CA TYR A 178 -27.51 -12.65 21.33
C TYR A 178 -27.29 -12.55 22.85
N ASN A 179 -26.24 -11.83 23.23
CA ASN A 179 -26.04 -11.41 24.61
C ASN A 179 -26.68 -10.02 24.79
N PRO A 180 -27.73 -9.90 25.62
CA PRO A 180 -28.42 -8.64 25.84
C PRO A 180 -27.50 -7.52 26.36
N ASP A 181 -26.40 -7.87 27.00
CA ASP A 181 -25.42 -6.90 27.56
C ASP A 181 -24.57 -6.16 26.49
N VAL A 182 -24.60 -6.63 25.23
CA VAL A 182 -23.93 -5.99 24.09
C VAL A 182 -24.89 -5.55 22.99
N ALA A 183 -26.18 -5.57 23.25
CA ALA A 183 -27.25 -5.19 22.32
C ALA A 183 -27.04 -3.82 21.70
N TYR A 184 -26.64 -2.87 22.51
CA TYR A 184 -26.43 -1.48 22.10
C TYR A 184 -25.36 -1.30 21.00
N LEU A 185 -24.48 -2.29 20.79
CA LEU A 185 -23.48 -2.25 19.72
C LEU A 185 -24.07 -2.55 18.32
N TYR A 186 -25.28 -3.08 18.25
CA TYR A 186 -25.93 -3.52 17.01
C TYR A 186 -27.17 -2.71 16.63
N GLU A 187 -27.65 -1.82 17.49
CA GLU A 187 -28.85 -0.99 17.25
C GLU A 187 -28.57 0.28 16.41
N GLY A 188 -27.34 0.49 15.96
CA GLY A 188 -26.92 1.67 15.20
C GLY A 188 -26.31 1.40 13.82
N ALA A 189 -26.50 0.22 13.22
CA ALA A 189 -25.98 -0.14 11.90
C ALA A 189 -27.06 -0.23 10.83
#